data_3996bc8d308bfe30441ea9a7f037b7a8
#
_entry.id   3996bc8d308bfe30441ea9a7f037b7a8
#
_cell.length_a   1.000
_cell.length_b   1.000
_cell.length_c   1.000
_cell.angle_alpha   90.00
_cell.angle_beta   90.00
_cell.angle_gamma   90.00
#
_symmetry.space_group_name_H-M   'P 1'
#
loop_
_entity.id
_entity.type
_entity.pdbx_description
1 polymer ?
#
loop_
_entity_poly.entity_id
_entity_poly.type
_entity_poly.pdbx_seq_one_letter_code
_entity_poly.pdbx_strand_id
1 'polypeptide(L)'
;MISKELNHYLNGTLTIEVFKGGIRREVADYENLMKKKGSTINLYYDDLENVYLSKVGMKKLLEETISGKITNIELAYICDCLTLAENIEFESKQIEGLIFGIADPEINGGFKTEMELKNLLEKVNA
;
A
#
# COMPACT_ATOMS: atom_id res chain seq x y z
N MET A 1 -2.96 -2.38 -10.02
CA MET A 1 -1.60 -1.86 -9.77
C MET A 1 -0.60 -2.72 -10.55
N ILE A 2 0.40 -2.10 -11.12
CA ILE A 2 1.40 -2.78 -11.95
C ILE A 2 2.72 -2.82 -11.19
N SER A 3 3.29 -4.02 -11.01
CA SER A 3 4.51 -4.22 -10.21
C SER A 3 5.68 -3.37 -10.73
N LYS A 4 5.83 -3.24 -12.05
CA LYS A 4 6.85 -2.40 -12.66
C LYS A 4 6.72 -0.93 -12.22
N GLU A 5 5.49 -0.40 -12.23
CA GLU A 5 5.23 0.99 -11.83
C GLU A 5 5.47 1.18 -10.33
N LEU A 6 5.10 0.20 -9.51
CA LEU A 6 5.37 0.26 -8.08
C LEU A 6 6.88 0.30 -7.82
N ASN A 7 7.66 -0.54 -8.51
CA ASN A 7 9.12 -0.53 -8.38
C ASN A 7 9.70 0.84 -8.76
N HIS A 8 9.24 1.43 -9.86
CA HIS A 8 9.71 2.75 -10.29
C HIS A 8 9.35 3.83 -9.29
N TYR A 9 8.14 3.76 -8.70
CA TYR A 9 7.75 4.69 -7.66
C TYR A 9 8.62 4.53 -6.40
N LEU A 10 8.83 3.30 -5.95
CA LEU A 10 9.61 3.03 -4.74
C LEU A 10 11.07 3.44 -4.89
N ASN A 11 11.65 3.32 -6.09
CA ASN A 11 13.04 3.72 -6.34
C ASN A 11 13.21 5.18 -6.77
N GLY A 12 12.12 5.95 -6.84
CA GLY A 12 12.16 7.38 -7.14
C GLY A 12 12.18 7.75 -8.60
N THR A 13 12.02 6.79 -9.53
CA THR A 13 12.01 7.07 -10.97
C THR A 13 10.63 7.36 -11.53
N LEU A 14 9.58 7.22 -10.72
CA LEU A 14 8.21 7.58 -11.08
C LEU A 14 7.64 8.48 -10.00
N THR A 15 7.02 9.59 -10.39
CA THR A 15 6.43 10.52 -9.40
C THR A 15 5.18 9.90 -8.78
N ILE A 16 4.83 10.39 -7.57
CA ILE A 16 3.61 9.93 -6.89
C ILE A 16 2.36 10.26 -7.71
N GLU A 17 2.32 11.39 -8.39
CA GLU A 17 1.18 11.81 -9.19
C GLU A 17 0.92 10.84 -10.34
N VAL A 18 1.97 10.44 -11.05
CA VAL A 18 1.86 9.48 -12.16
C VAL A 18 1.48 8.10 -11.65
N PHE A 19 2.10 7.66 -10.57
CA PHE A 19 1.80 6.37 -9.96
C PHE A 19 0.32 6.30 -9.51
N LYS A 20 -0.17 7.32 -8.84
CA LYS A 20 -1.57 7.40 -8.40
C LYS A 20 -2.54 7.40 -9.59
N GLY A 21 -2.16 8.11 -10.66
CA GLY A 21 -2.96 8.13 -11.89
C GLY A 21 -3.17 6.73 -12.46
N GLY A 22 -2.17 5.87 -12.35
CA GLY A 22 -2.23 4.49 -12.83
C GLY A 22 -3.15 3.58 -12.03
N ILE A 23 -3.41 3.91 -10.76
CA ILE A 23 -4.27 3.09 -9.91
C ILE A 23 -5.61 3.74 -9.57
N ARG A 24 -5.90 4.90 -10.14
CA ARG A 24 -7.09 5.69 -9.78
C ARG A 24 -8.40 4.91 -9.90
N ARG A 25 -8.62 4.21 -11.02
CA ARG A 25 -9.86 3.46 -11.24
C ARG A 25 -9.97 2.27 -10.31
N GLU A 26 -8.87 1.59 -10.07
CA GLU A 26 -8.81 0.43 -9.18
C GLU A 26 -9.16 0.84 -7.75
N VAL A 27 -8.61 1.95 -7.30
CA VAL A 27 -8.86 2.48 -5.95
C VAL A 27 -10.31 2.94 -5.80
N ALA A 28 -10.89 3.58 -6.83
CA ALA A 28 -12.28 3.99 -6.80
C ALA A 28 -13.22 2.78 -6.69
N ASP A 29 -12.93 1.72 -7.45
CA ASP A 29 -13.68 0.46 -7.39
C ASP A 29 -13.56 -0.18 -6.00
N TYR A 30 -12.35 -0.22 -5.47
CA TYR A 30 -12.06 -0.74 -4.13
C TYR A 30 -12.86 0.00 -3.05
N GLU A 31 -12.86 1.33 -3.10
CA GLU A 31 -13.61 2.15 -2.16
C GLU A 31 -15.13 1.89 -2.26
N ASN A 32 -15.66 1.80 -3.47
CA ASN A 32 -17.08 1.52 -3.68
C ASN A 32 -17.47 0.15 -3.15
N LEU A 33 -16.65 -0.88 -3.39
CA LEU A 33 -16.93 -2.23 -2.91
C LEU A 33 -16.87 -2.31 -1.38
N MET A 34 -15.96 -1.57 -0.75
CA MET A 34 -15.85 -1.54 0.71
C MET A 34 -17.06 -0.92 1.39
N LYS A 35 -17.80 -0.06 0.71
CA LYS A 35 -19.05 0.52 1.24
C LYS A 35 -20.20 -0.47 1.26
N LYS A 36 -20.09 -1.57 0.53
CA LYS A 36 -21.12 -2.62 0.45
C LYS A 36 -20.73 -3.76 1.37
N LYS A 37 -21.48 -3.92 2.44
CA LYS A 37 -21.25 -4.99 3.40
C LYS A 37 -21.37 -6.35 2.73
N GLY A 38 -20.38 -7.22 2.91
CA GLY A 38 -20.38 -8.57 2.36
C GLY A 38 -19.98 -8.66 0.89
N SER A 39 -19.56 -7.56 0.27
CA SER A 39 -19.07 -7.58 -1.11
C SER A 39 -17.69 -8.20 -1.20
N THR A 40 -17.42 -8.87 -2.33
CA THR A 40 -16.07 -9.35 -2.65
C THR A 40 -15.23 -8.18 -3.14
N ILE A 41 -14.06 -8.00 -2.55
CA ILE A 41 -13.12 -6.96 -2.97
C ILE A 41 -12.30 -7.50 -4.14
N ASN A 42 -12.25 -6.74 -5.24
CA ASN A 42 -11.44 -7.08 -6.41
C ASN A 42 -10.12 -6.29 -6.36
N LEU A 43 -9.02 -7.01 -6.51
CA LEU A 43 -7.69 -6.41 -6.58
C LEU A 43 -7.12 -6.66 -7.98
N TYR A 44 -6.65 -5.60 -8.62
CA TYR A 44 -6.14 -5.65 -9.99
C TYR A 44 -4.62 -5.48 -9.94
N TYR A 45 -3.93 -6.53 -9.53
CA TYR A 45 -2.48 -6.49 -9.40
C TYR A 45 -1.81 -7.34 -10.48
N ASP A 46 -0.98 -6.68 -11.29
CA ASP A 46 -0.13 -7.31 -12.29
C ASP A 46 1.22 -7.62 -11.61
N ASP A 47 1.43 -8.90 -11.27
CA ASP A 47 2.55 -9.39 -10.46
C ASP A 47 3.67 -9.94 -11.36
N LEU A 48 4.00 -9.22 -12.45
CA LEU A 48 4.99 -9.70 -13.44
C LEU A 48 6.44 -9.47 -13.04
N GLU A 49 6.70 -8.43 -12.24
CA GLU A 49 8.06 -8.13 -11.78
C GLU A 49 8.18 -8.41 -10.28
N ASN A 50 9.37 -8.84 -9.87
CA ASN A 50 9.65 -9.01 -8.46
C ASN A 50 9.76 -7.64 -7.78
N VAL A 51 9.04 -7.45 -6.69
CA VAL A 51 9.07 -6.24 -5.87
C VAL A 51 9.88 -6.52 -4.62
N TYR A 52 10.85 -5.67 -4.33
CA TYR A 52 11.55 -5.70 -3.05
C TYR A 52 11.11 -4.50 -2.22
N LEU A 53 10.41 -4.76 -1.12
CA LEU A 53 9.98 -3.70 -0.22
C LEU A 53 10.98 -3.56 0.92
N SER A 54 11.82 -2.54 0.80
CA SER A 54 12.84 -2.21 1.77
C SER A 54 12.27 -1.32 2.87
N LYS A 55 13.06 -1.14 3.92
CA LYS A 55 12.79 -0.16 4.97
C LYS A 55 12.61 1.24 4.37
N VAL A 56 13.45 1.60 3.41
CA VAL A 56 13.36 2.91 2.73
C VAL A 56 12.04 3.02 1.95
N GLY A 57 11.64 1.97 1.23
CA GLY A 57 10.37 1.96 0.51
C GLY A 57 9.17 2.03 1.43
N MET A 58 9.20 1.32 2.55
CA MET A 58 8.13 1.38 3.55
C MET A 58 8.02 2.77 4.17
N LYS A 59 9.14 3.38 4.52
CA LYS A 59 9.16 4.76 5.03
C LYS A 59 8.54 5.73 4.03
N LYS A 60 8.88 5.58 2.75
CA LYS A 60 8.34 6.43 1.69
C LYS A 60 6.81 6.35 1.64
N LEU A 61 6.25 5.13 1.67
CA LEU A 61 4.80 4.94 1.67
C LEU A 61 4.15 5.62 2.87
N LEU A 62 4.72 5.44 4.06
CA LEU A 62 4.18 6.03 5.28
C LEU A 62 4.30 7.55 5.28
N GLU A 63 5.45 8.08 4.93
CA GLU A 63 5.69 9.53 4.92
C GLU A 63 4.80 10.24 3.90
N GLU A 64 4.63 9.67 2.72
CA GLU A 64 3.77 10.28 1.71
C GLU A 64 2.30 10.19 2.08
N THR A 65 1.90 9.17 2.83
CA THR A 65 0.53 9.08 3.35
C THR A 65 0.31 10.10 4.46
N ILE A 66 1.25 10.24 5.38
CA ILE A 66 1.17 11.23 6.46
C ILE A 66 1.10 12.65 5.90
N SER A 67 1.85 12.94 4.83
CA SER A 67 1.85 14.25 4.19
C SER A 67 0.63 14.52 3.30
N GLY A 68 -0.23 13.53 3.13
CA GLY A 68 -1.46 13.68 2.33
C GLY A 68 -1.29 13.41 0.84
N LYS A 69 -0.10 13.04 0.37
CA LYS A 69 0.13 12.72 -1.04
C LYS A 69 -0.49 11.39 -1.43
N ILE A 70 -0.57 10.46 -0.48
CA ILE A 70 -1.28 9.19 -0.61
C ILE A 70 -2.41 9.21 0.42
N THR A 71 -3.63 8.86 0.02
CA THR A 71 -4.73 8.75 0.98
C THR A 71 -4.64 7.42 1.73
N ASN A 72 -5.31 7.33 2.88
CA ASN A 72 -5.34 6.08 3.63
C ASN A 72 -6.01 4.94 2.85
N ILE A 73 -6.97 5.27 1.97
CA ILE A 73 -7.61 4.28 1.11
C ILE A 73 -6.64 3.77 0.06
N GLU A 74 -5.89 4.67 -0.56
CA GLU A 74 -4.87 4.31 -1.53
C GLU A 74 -3.79 3.44 -0.90
N LEU A 75 -3.34 3.80 0.31
CA LEU A 75 -2.35 3.00 1.04
C LEU A 75 -2.88 1.59 1.33
N ALA A 76 -4.12 1.49 1.79
CA ALA A 76 -4.73 0.18 2.07
C ALA A 76 -4.82 -0.66 0.80
N TYR A 77 -5.20 -0.07 -0.33
CA TYR A 77 -5.24 -0.77 -1.60
C TYR A 77 -3.86 -1.30 -2.01
N ILE A 78 -2.84 -0.45 -1.92
CA ILE A 78 -1.47 -0.87 -2.24
C ILE A 78 -1.05 -2.05 -1.36
N CYS A 79 -1.30 -1.94 -0.06
CA CYS A 79 -0.94 -3.00 0.89
C CYS A 79 -1.73 -4.29 0.61
N ASP A 80 -3.02 -4.20 0.30
CA ASP A 80 -3.82 -5.38 -0.07
C ASP A 80 -3.23 -6.09 -1.29
N CYS A 81 -2.85 -5.35 -2.31
CA CYS A 81 -2.21 -5.94 -3.48
C CYS A 81 -0.92 -6.68 -3.09
N LEU A 82 -0.12 -6.08 -2.21
CA LEU A 82 1.14 -6.68 -1.79
C LEU A 82 0.94 -7.94 -0.94
N THR A 83 -0.17 -8.07 -0.21
CA THR A 83 -0.45 -9.30 0.55
C THR A 83 -0.77 -10.48 -0.37
N LEU A 84 -1.23 -10.22 -1.59
CA LEU A 84 -1.55 -11.25 -2.58
C LEU A 84 -0.41 -11.50 -3.56
N ALA A 85 0.61 -10.65 -3.56
CA ALA A 85 1.73 -10.78 -4.49
C ALA A 85 2.53 -12.06 -4.22
N GLU A 86 2.89 -12.78 -5.28
CA GLU A 86 3.78 -13.93 -5.19
C GLU A 86 5.23 -13.52 -5.41
N ASN A 87 5.44 -12.52 -6.28
CA ASN A 87 6.77 -12.03 -6.62
C ASN A 87 7.13 -10.82 -5.76
N ILE A 88 7.24 -11.04 -4.45
CA ILE A 88 7.57 -9.99 -3.50
C ILE A 88 8.56 -10.51 -2.45
N GLU A 89 9.50 -9.65 -2.09
CA GLU A 89 10.39 -9.84 -0.94
C GLU A 89 10.26 -8.64 -0.02
N PHE A 90 10.17 -8.90 1.27
CA PHE A 90 10.22 -7.87 2.30
C PHE A 90 11.61 -7.90 2.95
N GLU A 91 12.16 -6.73 3.23
CA GLU A 91 13.48 -6.64 3.87
C GLU A 91 13.52 -7.36 5.21
N SER A 92 12.40 -7.38 5.94
CA SER A 92 12.32 -8.02 7.25
C SER A 92 10.89 -8.48 7.54
N LYS A 93 10.75 -9.35 8.55
CA LYS A 93 9.44 -9.76 9.07
C LYS A 93 8.66 -8.57 9.61
N GLN A 94 9.34 -7.56 10.15
CA GLN A 94 8.69 -6.35 10.63
C GLN A 94 8.00 -5.60 9.49
N ILE A 95 8.70 -5.42 8.36
CA ILE A 95 8.13 -4.73 7.19
C ILE A 95 6.95 -5.52 6.64
N GLU A 96 7.08 -6.83 6.51
CA GLU A 96 5.98 -7.69 6.11
C GLU A 96 4.77 -7.52 7.02
N GLY A 97 4.99 -7.55 8.33
CA GLY A 97 3.93 -7.40 9.32
C GLY A 97 3.22 -6.05 9.23
N LEU A 98 3.95 -4.98 8.92
CA LEU A 98 3.36 -3.65 8.73
C LEU A 98 2.42 -3.63 7.52
N ILE A 99 2.84 -4.24 6.41
CA ILE A 99 2.00 -4.32 5.21
C ILE A 99 0.72 -5.10 5.51
N PHE A 100 0.84 -6.27 6.15
CA PHE A 100 -0.33 -7.08 6.49
C PHE A 100 -1.24 -6.38 7.52
N GLY A 101 -0.68 -5.55 8.40
CA GLY A 101 -1.45 -4.80 9.39
C GLY A 101 -2.20 -3.60 8.82
N ILE A 102 -1.72 -3.02 7.72
CA ILE A 102 -2.39 -1.90 7.03
C ILE A 102 -3.43 -2.43 6.04
N ALA A 103 -3.14 -3.58 5.44
CA ALA A 103 -4.04 -4.23 4.48
C ALA A 103 -5.34 -4.65 5.14
N ASP A 104 -6.35 -4.87 4.32
CA ASP A 104 -7.66 -5.38 4.73
C ASP A 104 -8.25 -4.63 5.93
N PRO A 105 -8.70 -3.37 5.75
CA PRO A 105 -9.21 -2.56 6.85
C PRO A 105 -10.39 -3.18 7.60
N GLU A 106 -11.22 -4.00 6.95
CA GLU A 106 -12.33 -4.67 7.62
C GLU A 106 -11.85 -5.60 8.75
N ILE A 107 -10.75 -6.32 8.49
CA ILE A 107 -10.17 -7.25 9.48
C ILE A 107 -9.31 -6.49 10.49
N ASN A 108 -8.58 -5.48 10.04
CA ASN A 108 -7.57 -4.80 10.85
C ASN A 108 -8.07 -3.53 11.56
N GLY A 109 -9.39 -3.38 11.73
CA GLY A 109 -9.95 -2.31 12.55
C GLY A 109 -10.16 -0.98 11.82
N GLY A 110 -10.20 -0.99 10.49
CA GLY A 110 -10.44 0.20 9.68
C GLY A 110 -9.16 0.79 9.09
N PHE A 111 -9.34 1.89 8.35
CA PHE A 111 -8.21 2.62 7.79
C PHE A 111 -7.37 3.24 8.90
N LYS A 112 -6.05 3.27 8.69
CA LYS A 112 -5.14 3.82 9.70
C LYS A 112 -5.31 5.34 9.83
N THR A 113 -5.34 5.82 11.06
CA THR A 113 -5.37 7.25 11.37
C THR A 113 -3.97 7.83 11.20
N GLU A 114 -3.88 9.17 11.16
CA GLU A 114 -2.58 9.84 11.09
C GLU A 114 -1.69 9.46 12.27
N MET A 115 -2.24 9.39 13.48
CA MET A 115 -1.48 8.99 14.67
C MET A 115 -0.95 7.56 14.55
N GLU A 116 -1.80 6.63 14.08
CA GLU A 116 -1.38 5.25 13.87
C GLU A 116 -0.25 5.16 12.84
N LEU A 117 -0.35 5.92 11.74
CA LEU A 117 0.69 5.96 10.71
C LEU A 117 2.00 6.51 11.25
N LYS A 118 1.95 7.55 12.08
CA LYS A 118 3.13 8.12 12.73
C LYS A 118 3.78 7.11 13.66
N ASN A 119 2.98 6.36 14.41
CA ASN A 119 3.50 5.30 15.30
C ASN A 119 4.18 4.18 14.49
N LEU A 120 3.60 3.80 13.35
CA LEU A 120 4.22 2.81 12.47
C LEU A 120 5.54 3.32 11.89
N LEU A 121 5.59 4.60 11.52
CA LEU A 121 6.81 5.21 11.01
C LEU A 121 7.92 5.21 12.05
N GLU A 122 7.60 5.48 13.32
CA GLU A 122 8.57 5.38 14.42
C GLU A 122 9.14 3.97 14.55
N LYS A 123 8.31 2.94 14.41
CA LYS A 123 8.75 1.55 14.46
C LYS A 123 9.72 1.22 13.32
N VAL A 124 9.45 1.75 12.12
CA VAL A 124 10.33 1.55 10.96
C VAL A 124 11.67 2.25 11.17
N ASN A 125 11.66 3.41 11.82
CA ASN A 125 12.87 4.20 12.08
C ASN A 125 13.72 3.68 13.26
N ALA A 126 13.14 2.83 14.07
CA ALA A 126 13.82 2.30 15.26
C ALA A 126 14.95 1.32 14.90
#